data_06621f64741e4496c07e7acfd2f4d549
#
_entry.id   06621f64741e4496c07e7acfd2f4d549
#
_cell.length_a   1.000
_cell.length_b   1.000
_cell.length_c   1.000
_cell.angle_alpha   90.00
_cell.angle_beta   90.00
_cell.angle_gamma   90.00
#
_symmetry.space_group_name_H-M   'P 1'
#
loop_
_entity.id
_entity.type
_entity.pdbx_description
1 polymer ?
#
loop_
_entity_poly.entity_id
_entity_poly.type
_entity_poly.pdbx_seq_one_letter_code
_entity_poly.pdbx_strand_id
1 'polypeptide(L)'
;MQYTTTLNMKKIFLIASFLICLYANAQEDLLNSLDSTQVVDKNATATFKALQIITLQSTKLAAKKELYIVISHRFGSVKGGISEFFGFDDATTKIGGIYGVTDWLSVSASRHTLLKIYETSVKYRLARQNDEFPFDIVGYNTIDINSGLKKDDYPKIGFSDRLTYINQLLISRKFSNRLSLELAPSFIHKNLYNPDNENDDQFTLSAGGRLKLTKRLSLNLEYGANFNKPSFYNNPLSVGLDIETGGHVFQLIFTNSQSMTESGYLTNAAGDWGKGDFFFGFNLYRVF
;
A
#
# COMPACT_ATOMS: atom_id res chain seq x y z
N MET A 1 49.65 -22.78 -24.48
CA MET A 1 49.00 -22.61 -23.16
C MET A 1 48.01 -21.45 -23.31
N GLN A 2 46.75 -21.76 -23.64
CA GLN A 2 45.70 -20.75 -23.84
C GLN A 2 44.90 -20.62 -22.55
N TYR A 3 44.97 -19.48 -21.91
CA TYR A 3 44.08 -19.11 -20.78
C TYR A 3 42.79 -18.51 -21.33
N THR A 4 41.74 -19.31 -21.36
CA THR A 4 40.38 -18.81 -21.58
C THR A 4 39.83 -18.37 -20.24
N THR A 5 39.82 -17.05 -19.99
CA THR A 5 39.12 -16.43 -18.84
C THR A 5 37.62 -16.49 -19.07
N THR A 6 36.96 -17.48 -18.49
CA THR A 6 35.49 -17.51 -18.41
C THR A 6 35.04 -16.38 -17.46
N LEU A 7 34.58 -15.30 -18.04
CA LEU A 7 34.00 -14.19 -17.28
C LEU A 7 32.71 -14.69 -16.63
N ASN A 8 32.67 -14.74 -15.30
CA ASN A 8 31.59 -15.32 -14.52
C ASN A 8 30.31 -14.49 -14.73
N MET A 9 29.23 -15.06 -15.28
CA MET A 9 27.96 -14.38 -15.59
C MET A 9 27.43 -13.53 -14.43
N LYS A 10 27.66 -13.98 -13.18
CA LYS A 10 27.30 -13.20 -11.98
C LYS A 10 28.03 -11.86 -11.88
N LYS A 11 29.30 -11.77 -12.32
CA LYS A 11 30.07 -10.52 -12.35
C LYS A 11 29.61 -9.58 -13.46
N ILE A 12 29.21 -10.14 -14.62
CA ILE A 12 28.65 -9.34 -15.73
C ILE A 12 27.32 -8.71 -15.30
N PHE A 13 26.45 -9.48 -14.62
CA PHE A 13 25.17 -8.98 -14.10
C PHE A 13 25.35 -7.87 -13.05
N LEU A 14 26.33 -8.01 -12.15
CA LEU A 14 26.68 -6.99 -11.16
C LEU A 14 27.22 -5.70 -11.80
N ILE A 15 28.06 -5.83 -12.82
CA ILE A 15 28.63 -4.66 -13.55
C ILE A 15 27.54 -3.98 -14.38
N ALA A 16 26.67 -4.74 -15.05
CA ALA A 16 25.53 -4.18 -15.79
C ALA A 16 24.54 -3.46 -14.88
N SER A 17 24.24 -4.01 -13.68
CA SER A 17 23.39 -3.39 -12.67
C SER A 17 24.01 -2.09 -12.13
N PHE A 18 25.33 -2.06 -11.94
CA PHE A 18 26.06 -0.86 -11.48
C PHE A 18 26.11 0.24 -12.55
N LEU A 19 26.26 -0.13 -13.82
CA LEU A 19 26.23 0.82 -14.94
C LEU A 19 24.84 1.45 -15.16
N ILE A 20 23.76 0.70 -14.94
CA ILE A 20 22.39 1.25 -15.01
C ILE A 20 22.17 2.32 -13.92
N CYS A 21 22.73 2.15 -12.72
CA CYS A 21 22.67 3.15 -11.65
C CYS A 21 23.40 4.46 -11.97
N LEU A 22 24.45 4.43 -12.82
CA LEU A 22 25.21 5.63 -13.19
C LEU A 22 24.51 6.50 -14.23
N TYR A 23 23.60 5.93 -15.05
CA TYR A 23 22.83 6.70 -16.03
C TYR A 23 21.60 7.42 -15.44
N ALA A 24 21.23 7.15 -14.18
CA ALA A 24 20.08 7.79 -13.54
C ALA A 24 20.28 9.30 -13.26
N ASN A 25 21.51 9.81 -13.27
CA ASN A 25 21.80 11.23 -13.00
C ASN A 25 21.52 12.17 -14.18
N ALA A 26 21.45 11.67 -15.40
CA ALA A 26 21.25 12.51 -16.60
C ALA A 26 19.79 12.99 -16.79
N GLN A 27 18.83 12.44 -16.04
CA GLN A 27 17.42 12.84 -16.11
C GLN A 27 17.01 13.87 -15.05
N GLU A 28 17.88 14.19 -14.08
CA GLU A 28 17.55 15.14 -13.00
C GLU A 28 17.37 16.58 -13.51
N ASP A 29 18.12 17.02 -14.50
CA ASP A 29 18.06 18.41 -15.00
C ASP A 29 16.78 18.73 -15.77
N LEU A 30 16.28 17.79 -16.56
CA LEU A 30 15.02 17.98 -17.32
C LEU A 30 13.80 18.01 -16.42
N LEU A 31 13.84 17.27 -15.31
CA LEU A 31 12.76 17.15 -14.35
C LEU A 31 12.75 18.28 -13.32
N ASN A 32 13.91 18.89 -13.03
CA ASN A 32 14.00 20.08 -12.17
C ASN A 32 13.37 21.33 -12.83
N SER A 33 13.33 21.38 -14.16
CA SER A 33 12.68 22.46 -14.92
C SER A 33 11.14 22.41 -14.86
N LEU A 34 10.56 21.22 -14.59
CA LEU A 34 9.11 21.03 -14.44
C LEU A 34 8.61 21.31 -13.01
N ASP A 35 9.50 21.32 -12.02
CA ASP A 35 9.17 21.47 -10.59
C ASP A 35 9.10 22.95 -10.14
N SER A 36 9.43 23.91 -11.03
CA SER A 36 9.58 25.33 -10.69
C SER A 36 8.24 26.10 -10.51
N THR A 37 7.09 25.45 -10.61
CA THR A 37 5.76 26.12 -10.55
C THR A 37 4.90 25.78 -9.32
N GLN A 38 5.43 25.04 -8.34
CA GLN A 38 4.66 24.81 -7.10
C GLN A 38 5.04 25.85 -6.02
N VAL A 39 4.07 26.67 -5.65
CA VAL A 39 4.13 27.55 -4.47
C VAL A 39 4.31 26.65 -3.25
N VAL A 40 5.50 26.70 -2.65
CA VAL A 40 5.80 25.95 -1.42
C VAL A 40 5.09 26.66 -0.26
N ASP A 41 3.97 26.10 0.17
CA ASP A 41 3.36 26.47 1.45
C ASP A 41 4.31 26.03 2.59
N LYS A 42 4.90 26.99 3.27
CA LYS A 42 5.89 26.79 4.33
C LYS A 42 5.34 26.12 5.60
N ASN A 43 4.02 25.97 5.72
CA ASN A 43 3.35 25.53 6.96
C ASN A 43 2.82 24.09 6.93
N ALA A 44 2.95 23.34 5.85
CA ALA A 44 2.41 21.99 5.77
C ALA A 44 3.34 21.02 5.02
N THR A 45 4.48 20.71 5.62
CA THR A 45 5.22 19.53 5.12
C THR A 45 4.47 18.28 5.54
N ALA A 46 3.63 17.74 4.64
CA ALA A 46 2.91 16.49 4.86
C ALA A 46 3.88 15.39 5.35
N THR A 47 3.43 14.61 6.34
CA THR A 47 4.20 13.49 6.89
C THR A 47 4.51 12.46 5.80
N PHE A 48 3.52 12.17 4.95
CA PHE A 48 3.66 11.31 3.78
C PHE A 48 3.28 12.06 2.49
N LYS A 49 3.85 11.64 1.37
CA LYS A 49 3.51 12.16 0.03
C LYS A 49 2.35 11.41 -0.62
N ALA A 50 2.32 10.08 -0.48
CA ALA A 50 1.25 9.24 -0.99
C ALA A 50 0.11 9.12 0.03
N LEU A 51 -1.11 8.83 -0.45
CA LEU A 51 -2.31 8.61 0.37
C LEU A 51 -2.26 7.28 1.13
N GLN A 52 -1.42 6.35 0.70
CA GLN A 52 -1.10 5.08 1.36
C GLN A 52 0.43 4.96 1.51
N ILE A 53 0.90 4.20 2.49
CA ILE A 53 2.31 3.84 2.61
C ILE A 53 2.65 2.84 1.50
N ILE A 54 2.01 1.69 1.48
CA ILE A 54 1.98 0.71 0.38
C ILE A 54 0.54 0.21 0.19
N THR A 55 0.03 -0.58 1.13
CA THR A 55 -1.37 -0.99 1.24
C THR A 55 -2.04 -0.27 2.40
N LEU A 56 -1.33 -0.10 3.53
CA LEU A 56 -1.81 0.66 4.68
C LEU A 56 -2.03 2.13 4.31
N GLN A 57 -3.08 2.73 4.86
CA GLN A 57 -3.34 4.15 4.73
C GLN A 57 -2.21 4.96 5.35
N SER A 58 -1.99 6.17 4.88
CA SER A 58 -1.14 7.15 5.53
C SER A 58 -1.98 8.30 6.10
N THR A 59 -1.40 9.14 6.96
CA THR A 59 -2.10 10.33 7.47
C THR A 59 -2.27 11.45 6.43
N LYS A 60 -1.85 11.24 5.17
CA LYS A 60 -2.15 12.18 4.08
C LYS A 60 -3.61 12.05 3.67
N LEU A 61 -4.31 13.19 3.54
CA LEU A 61 -5.62 13.33 2.92
C LEU A 61 -5.48 13.95 1.53
N ALA A 62 -6.45 13.72 0.65
CA ALA A 62 -6.63 14.52 -0.54
C ALA A 62 -7.01 15.95 -0.11
N ALA A 63 -6.41 16.98 -0.73
CA ALA A 63 -6.76 18.34 -0.43
C ALA A 63 -8.17 18.67 -0.97
N LYS A 64 -8.76 19.75 -0.47
CA LYS A 64 -10.10 20.17 -0.89
C LYS A 64 -10.20 20.30 -2.40
N LYS A 65 -11.19 19.62 -3.00
CA LYS A 65 -11.48 19.53 -4.44
C LYS A 65 -10.48 18.72 -5.26
N GLU A 66 -9.42 18.15 -4.69
CA GLU A 66 -8.56 17.20 -5.39
C GLU A 66 -9.27 15.85 -5.56
N LEU A 67 -9.17 15.31 -6.76
CA LEU A 67 -9.59 13.94 -7.09
C LEU A 67 -8.35 13.11 -7.42
N TYR A 68 -8.11 12.06 -6.66
CA TYR A 68 -7.12 11.05 -6.99
C TYR A 68 -7.78 9.85 -7.65
N ILE A 69 -7.24 9.43 -8.79
CA ILE A 69 -7.52 8.10 -9.35
C ILE A 69 -6.41 7.16 -8.93
N VAL A 70 -6.80 6.01 -8.42
CA VAL A 70 -5.90 4.97 -7.92
C VAL A 70 -6.08 3.70 -8.75
N ILE A 71 -5.00 3.17 -9.29
CA ILE A 71 -4.94 1.87 -9.94
C ILE A 71 -3.86 1.06 -9.23
N SER A 72 -4.23 -0.10 -8.71
CA SER A 72 -3.31 -1.01 -8.04
C SER A 72 -3.39 -2.40 -8.65
N HIS A 73 -2.24 -3.04 -8.78
CA HIS A 73 -2.12 -4.42 -9.22
C HIS A 73 -1.32 -5.24 -8.22
N ARG A 74 -1.73 -6.49 -8.00
CA ARG A 74 -0.93 -7.54 -7.35
C ARG A 74 -0.96 -8.74 -8.28
N PHE A 75 0.23 -9.21 -8.62
CA PHE A 75 0.41 -10.40 -9.43
C PHE A 75 0.27 -11.66 -8.56
N GLY A 76 0.39 -12.84 -9.17
CA GLY A 76 0.43 -14.10 -8.47
C GLY A 76 1.71 -14.27 -7.63
N SER A 77 1.83 -15.42 -6.96
CA SER A 77 3.02 -15.73 -6.16
C SER A 77 4.26 -15.93 -7.05
N VAL A 78 5.39 -15.34 -6.66
CA VAL A 78 6.68 -15.57 -7.34
C VAL A 78 7.21 -16.99 -7.13
N LYS A 79 6.64 -17.74 -6.18
CA LYS A 79 7.07 -19.11 -5.80
C LYS A 79 6.96 -20.11 -6.94
N GLY A 80 5.99 -19.94 -7.87
CA GLY A 80 5.84 -20.79 -9.04
C GLY A 80 7.01 -20.69 -10.03
N GLY A 81 7.89 -19.69 -9.87
CA GLY A 81 9.08 -19.50 -10.69
C GLY A 81 8.76 -19.31 -12.18
N ILE A 82 9.62 -19.89 -13.03
CA ILE A 82 9.48 -19.74 -14.49
C ILE A 82 8.19 -20.38 -15.03
N SER A 83 7.69 -21.46 -14.40
CA SER A 83 6.49 -22.17 -14.85
C SER A 83 5.22 -21.32 -14.78
N GLU A 84 5.17 -20.34 -13.88
CA GLU A 84 4.08 -19.38 -13.71
C GLU A 84 4.53 -17.95 -14.03
N PHE A 85 5.59 -17.86 -14.81
CA PHE A 85 6.21 -16.57 -15.16
C PHE A 85 6.39 -15.65 -13.95
N PHE A 86 6.88 -16.20 -12.82
CA PHE A 86 7.07 -15.51 -11.56
C PHE A 86 5.80 -14.83 -11.02
N GLY A 87 4.63 -15.41 -11.29
CA GLY A 87 3.32 -14.92 -10.89
C GLY A 87 2.68 -13.93 -11.87
N PHE A 88 3.34 -13.54 -12.96
CA PHE A 88 2.79 -12.57 -13.93
C PHE A 88 1.60 -13.10 -14.73
N ASP A 89 1.38 -14.43 -14.76
CA ASP A 89 0.23 -15.05 -15.43
C ASP A 89 -1.10 -14.81 -14.67
N ASP A 90 -1.05 -14.40 -13.41
CA ASP A 90 -2.20 -14.08 -12.58
C ASP A 90 -2.10 -12.65 -12.05
N ALA A 91 -3.22 -11.92 -12.07
CA ALA A 91 -3.24 -10.56 -11.57
C ALA A 91 -4.58 -10.19 -10.95
N THR A 92 -4.53 -9.49 -9.83
CA THR A 92 -5.68 -8.83 -9.23
C THR A 92 -5.53 -7.32 -9.34
N THR A 93 -6.65 -6.64 -9.53
CA THR A 93 -6.69 -5.20 -9.79
C THR A 93 -7.62 -4.50 -8.81
N LYS A 94 -7.20 -3.35 -8.31
CA LYS A 94 -8.03 -2.34 -7.63
C LYS A 94 -8.08 -1.09 -8.48
N ILE A 95 -9.29 -0.56 -8.71
CA ILE A 95 -9.52 0.75 -9.31
C ILE A 95 -10.39 1.55 -8.36
N GLY A 96 -10.01 2.77 -8.06
CA GLY A 96 -10.75 3.62 -7.13
C GLY A 96 -10.51 5.11 -7.34
N GLY A 97 -11.36 5.89 -6.69
CA GLY A 97 -11.25 7.34 -6.61
C GLY A 97 -11.26 7.80 -5.15
N ILE A 98 -10.46 8.81 -4.85
CA ILE A 98 -10.39 9.47 -3.54
C ILE A 98 -10.62 10.96 -3.76
N TYR A 99 -11.62 11.53 -3.09
CA TYR A 99 -11.99 12.93 -3.25
C TYR A 99 -11.83 13.71 -1.95
N GLY A 100 -11.14 14.83 -2.01
CA GLY A 100 -11.02 15.78 -0.91
C GLY A 100 -12.26 16.65 -0.80
N VAL A 101 -13.13 16.35 0.18
CA VAL A 101 -14.35 17.15 0.45
C VAL A 101 -13.98 18.47 1.09
N THR A 102 -13.07 18.41 2.07
CA THR A 102 -12.49 19.56 2.77
C THR A 102 -11.00 19.29 3.02
N ASP A 103 -10.27 20.24 3.61
CA ASP A 103 -8.85 20.04 3.97
C ASP A 103 -8.66 19.06 5.14
N TRP A 104 -9.73 18.66 5.80
CA TRP A 104 -9.71 17.71 6.92
C TRP A 104 -10.55 16.45 6.67
N LEU A 105 -11.27 16.35 5.53
CA LEU A 105 -12.15 15.22 5.21
C LEU A 105 -11.97 14.80 3.76
N SER A 106 -11.71 13.52 3.53
CA SER A 106 -11.75 12.88 2.22
C SER A 106 -12.58 11.60 2.24
N VAL A 107 -13.20 11.27 1.10
CA VAL A 107 -14.00 10.08 0.89
C VAL A 107 -13.42 9.28 -0.26
N SER A 108 -13.63 7.97 -0.27
CA SER A 108 -13.20 7.14 -1.38
C SER A 108 -14.19 6.04 -1.71
N ALA A 109 -14.11 5.58 -2.95
CA ALA A 109 -14.78 4.37 -3.40
C ALA A 109 -13.86 3.60 -4.34
N SER A 110 -13.82 2.29 -4.21
CA SER A 110 -13.00 1.42 -5.05
C SER A 110 -13.65 0.08 -5.34
N ARG A 111 -13.15 -0.59 -6.40
CA ARG A 111 -13.54 -1.93 -6.81
C ARG A 111 -12.31 -2.80 -6.92
N HIS A 112 -12.35 -3.96 -6.27
CA HIS A 112 -11.29 -4.96 -6.30
C HIS A 112 -11.75 -6.18 -7.08
N THR A 113 -10.88 -6.74 -7.92
CA THR A 113 -11.19 -7.98 -8.64
C THR A 113 -11.08 -9.20 -7.75
N LEU A 114 -10.13 -9.21 -6.80
CA LEU A 114 -10.02 -10.25 -5.77
C LEU A 114 -11.28 -10.24 -4.91
N LEU A 115 -11.97 -11.38 -4.79
CA LEU A 115 -13.23 -11.56 -4.07
C LEU A 115 -14.36 -10.61 -4.53
N LYS A 116 -14.14 -9.83 -5.59
CA LYS A 116 -15.10 -8.87 -6.15
C LYS A 116 -15.63 -7.88 -5.10
N ILE A 117 -14.73 -7.29 -4.31
CA ILE A 117 -15.08 -6.38 -3.22
C ILE A 117 -15.33 -4.95 -3.75
N TYR A 118 -16.39 -4.30 -3.30
CA TYR A 118 -16.56 -2.85 -3.32
C TYR A 118 -16.17 -2.31 -1.96
N GLU A 119 -15.27 -1.33 -1.94
CA GLU A 119 -14.81 -0.65 -0.72
C GLU A 119 -15.23 0.80 -0.78
N THR A 120 -15.80 1.31 0.32
CA THR A 120 -16.03 2.73 0.52
C THR A 120 -15.37 3.15 1.81
N SER A 121 -14.81 4.36 1.83
CA SER A 121 -14.14 4.84 3.04
C SER A 121 -14.30 6.32 3.28
N VAL A 122 -14.09 6.70 4.53
CA VAL A 122 -13.95 8.07 4.99
C VAL A 122 -12.64 8.20 5.77
N LYS A 123 -11.88 9.26 5.47
CA LYS A 123 -10.65 9.63 6.15
C LYS A 123 -10.77 11.05 6.65
N TYR A 124 -10.52 11.29 7.94
CA TYR A 124 -10.69 12.59 8.56
C TYR A 124 -9.58 12.90 9.54
N ARG A 125 -9.11 14.14 9.48
CA ARG A 125 -8.00 14.63 10.31
C ARG A 125 -8.50 15.08 11.66
N LEU A 126 -7.88 14.55 12.72
CA LEU A 126 -8.14 14.89 14.12
C LEU A 126 -7.12 15.89 14.65
N ALA A 127 -5.84 15.72 14.31
CA ALA A 127 -4.77 16.62 14.70
C ALA A 127 -3.68 16.71 13.64
N ARG A 128 -2.94 17.82 13.60
CA ARG A 128 -1.75 18.02 12.75
C ARG A 128 -0.50 18.14 13.59
N GLN A 129 0.58 17.55 13.11
CA GLN A 129 1.90 17.75 13.68
C GLN A 129 2.31 19.22 13.53
N ASN A 130 2.74 19.81 14.63
CA ASN A 130 3.32 21.16 14.71
C ASN A 130 4.38 21.20 15.81
N ASP A 131 4.89 22.38 16.16
CA ASP A 131 5.94 22.54 17.16
C ASP A 131 5.48 22.18 18.59
N GLU A 132 4.18 22.33 18.89
CA GLU A 132 3.60 22.02 20.19
C GLU A 132 3.07 20.60 20.29
N PHE A 133 2.57 20.05 19.17
CA PHE A 133 2.00 18.71 19.09
C PHE A 133 2.73 17.85 18.06
N PRO A 134 3.46 16.80 18.48
CA PRO A 134 4.44 16.12 17.63
C PRO A 134 3.84 15.04 16.69
N PHE A 135 2.51 14.92 16.56
CA PHE A 135 1.89 13.87 15.76
C PHE A 135 0.85 14.40 14.78
N ASP A 136 0.73 13.78 13.60
CA ASP A 136 -0.48 13.79 12.79
C ASP A 136 -1.40 12.66 13.26
N ILE A 137 -2.68 12.96 13.53
CA ILE A 137 -3.70 11.97 13.90
C ILE A 137 -4.85 12.03 12.92
N VAL A 138 -5.20 10.89 12.34
CA VAL A 138 -6.25 10.75 11.32
C VAL A 138 -7.09 9.52 11.62
N GLY A 139 -8.42 9.69 11.63
CA GLY A 139 -9.36 8.58 11.66
C GLY A 139 -9.60 8.07 10.24
N TYR A 140 -9.72 6.74 10.10
CA TYR A 140 -10.03 6.07 8.84
C TYR A 140 -11.04 4.95 9.07
N ASN A 141 -12.16 5.00 8.36
CA ASN A 141 -13.20 3.99 8.45
C ASN A 141 -13.57 3.50 7.06
N THR A 142 -13.72 2.17 6.92
CA THR A 142 -14.17 1.55 5.67
C THR A 142 -15.33 0.60 5.88
N ILE A 143 -16.08 0.40 4.80
CA ILE A 143 -17.04 -0.67 4.63
C ILE A 143 -16.67 -1.40 3.34
N ASP A 144 -16.38 -2.68 3.47
CA ASP A 144 -16.16 -3.60 2.35
C ASP A 144 -17.43 -4.40 2.09
N ILE A 145 -17.82 -4.53 0.82
CA ILE A 145 -18.96 -5.31 0.37
C ILE A 145 -18.45 -6.42 -0.54
N ASN A 146 -18.42 -7.65 -0.05
CA ASN A 146 -18.03 -8.82 -0.84
C ASN A 146 -19.17 -9.25 -1.78
N SER A 147 -19.13 -8.79 -3.03
CA SER A 147 -20.10 -9.16 -4.07
C SER A 147 -19.79 -10.50 -4.75
N GLY A 148 -18.64 -11.12 -4.45
CA GLY A 148 -18.22 -12.41 -4.99
C GLY A 148 -18.90 -13.61 -4.35
N LEU A 149 -19.49 -13.46 -3.16
CA LEU A 149 -20.20 -14.53 -2.47
C LEU A 149 -21.47 -14.92 -3.25
N LYS A 150 -21.59 -16.21 -3.57
CA LYS A 150 -22.73 -16.74 -4.35
C LYS A 150 -23.70 -17.48 -3.44
N LYS A 151 -25.01 -17.48 -3.80
CA LYS A 151 -26.04 -18.23 -3.08
C LYS A 151 -25.89 -19.74 -3.23
N ASP A 152 -25.22 -20.21 -4.29
CA ASP A 152 -24.94 -21.64 -4.49
C ASP A 152 -24.00 -22.18 -3.41
N ASP A 153 -22.99 -21.34 -3.01
CA ASP A 153 -22.03 -21.69 -1.96
C ASP A 153 -22.56 -21.36 -0.56
N TYR A 154 -23.42 -20.32 -0.47
CA TYR A 154 -24.00 -19.80 0.76
C TYR A 154 -25.53 -19.59 0.60
N PRO A 155 -26.35 -20.63 0.68
CA PRO A 155 -27.80 -20.55 0.34
C PRO A 155 -28.61 -19.53 1.15
N LYS A 156 -28.18 -19.24 2.38
CA LYS A 156 -28.86 -18.30 3.30
C LYS A 156 -28.25 -16.90 3.32
N ILE A 157 -27.28 -16.61 2.46
CA ILE A 157 -26.54 -15.33 2.49
C ILE A 157 -27.46 -14.14 2.24
N GLY A 158 -27.47 -13.20 3.17
CA GLY A 158 -28.11 -11.89 3.06
C GLY A 158 -27.13 -10.81 2.61
N PHE A 159 -27.60 -9.57 2.55
CA PHE A 159 -26.73 -8.43 2.24
C PHE A 159 -25.77 -8.11 3.39
N SER A 160 -26.26 -8.18 4.63
CA SER A 160 -25.46 -7.92 5.83
C SER A 160 -24.23 -8.83 5.93
N ASP A 161 -24.38 -10.11 5.56
CA ASP A 161 -23.30 -11.10 5.66
C ASP A 161 -22.11 -10.76 4.73
N ARG A 162 -22.32 -9.89 3.74
CA ARG A 162 -21.30 -9.46 2.78
C ARG A 162 -20.41 -8.32 3.31
N LEU A 163 -20.75 -7.77 4.46
CA LEU A 163 -20.14 -6.56 4.99
C LEU A 163 -18.97 -6.89 5.91
N THR A 164 -17.88 -6.15 5.74
CA THR A 164 -16.78 -6.06 6.69
C THR A 164 -16.54 -4.60 7.03
N TYR A 165 -16.35 -4.29 8.29
CA TYR A 165 -16.13 -2.93 8.78
C TYR A 165 -14.73 -2.80 9.34
N ILE A 166 -14.10 -1.65 9.11
CA ILE A 166 -12.79 -1.34 9.64
C ILE A 166 -12.81 0.04 10.26
N ASN A 167 -12.22 0.14 11.45
CA ASN A 167 -11.97 1.39 12.14
C ASN A 167 -10.50 1.46 12.49
N GLN A 168 -9.81 2.50 12.01
CA GLN A 168 -8.38 2.70 12.23
C GLN A 168 -8.11 4.09 12.78
N LEU A 169 -7.13 4.19 13.67
CA LEU A 169 -6.55 5.45 14.09
C LEU A 169 -5.10 5.50 13.58
N LEU A 170 -4.85 6.35 12.60
CA LEU A 170 -3.52 6.56 12.03
C LEU A 170 -2.79 7.62 12.84
N ILE A 171 -1.65 7.27 13.41
CA ILE A 171 -0.82 8.14 14.24
C ILE A 171 0.56 8.19 13.61
N SER A 172 0.92 9.32 13.00
CA SER A 172 2.20 9.44 12.33
C SER A 172 3.03 10.60 12.85
N ARG A 173 4.34 10.50 12.63
CA ARG A 173 5.29 11.56 12.92
C ARG A 173 6.34 11.67 11.82
N LYS A 174 6.56 12.88 11.36
CA LYS A 174 7.71 13.23 10.54
C LYS A 174 8.88 13.57 11.45
N PHE A 175 9.83 12.66 11.56
CA PHE A 175 11.04 12.83 12.40
C PHE A 175 12.08 13.73 11.74
N SER A 176 12.11 13.72 10.39
CA SER A 176 13.03 14.56 9.61
C SER A 176 12.46 14.73 8.18
N ASN A 177 13.17 15.51 7.35
CA ASN A 177 12.84 15.62 5.93
C ASN A 177 12.96 14.30 5.16
N ARG A 178 13.61 13.30 5.75
CA ARG A 178 13.84 11.98 5.16
C ARG A 178 13.00 10.86 5.77
N LEU A 179 12.68 10.94 7.07
CA LEU A 179 12.05 9.83 7.80
C LEU A 179 10.69 10.22 8.35
N SER A 180 9.68 9.45 7.98
CA SER A 180 8.33 9.47 8.57
C SER A 180 7.95 8.07 9.00
N LEU A 181 7.33 7.95 10.17
CA LEU A 181 6.81 6.70 10.71
C LEU A 181 5.34 6.85 11.09
N GLU A 182 4.63 5.74 11.07
CA GLU A 182 3.22 5.65 11.43
C GLU A 182 2.93 4.39 12.22
N LEU A 183 2.00 4.49 13.17
CA LEU A 183 1.35 3.38 13.85
C LEU A 183 -0.15 3.49 13.60
N ALA A 184 -0.81 2.34 13.38
CA ALA A 184 -2.24 2.28 13.12
C ALA A 184 -2.89 1.12 13.89
N PRO A 185 -3.36 1.34 15.12
CA PRO A 185 -4.29 0.42 15.78
C PRO A 185 -5.59 0.36 14.98
N SER A 186 -6.12 -0.86 14.79
CA SER A 186 -7.30 -1.10 13.97
C SER A 186 -8.20 -2.14 14.60
N PHE A 187 -9.50 -1.92 14.44
CA PHE A 187 -10.56 -2.86 14.76
C PHE A 187 -11.27 -3.26 13.46
N ILE A 188 -11.41 -4.57 13.23
CA ILE A 188 -12.02 -5.15 12.03
C ILE A 188 -13.13 -6.06 12.48
N HIS A 189 -14.36 -5.85 11.96
CA HIS A 189 -15.52 -6.70 12.18
C HIS A 189 -15.97 -7.32 10.86
N LYS A 190 -16.09 -8.66 10.82
CA LYS A 190 -16.56 -9.44 9.67
C LYS A 190 -17.91 -10.05 9.98
N ASN A 191 -18.94 -9.69 9.22
CA ASN A 191 -20.27 -10.31 9.41
C ASN A 191 -20.31 -11.77 8.93
N LEU A 192 -19.45 -12.14 7.98
CA LEU A 192 -19.27 -13.53 7.56
C LEU A 192 -17.84 -13.98 7.88
N TYR A 193 -17.73 -14.95 8.76
CA TYR A 193 -16.49 -15.57 9.19
C TYR A 193 -16.69 -17.06 9.45
N ASN A 194 -15.61 -17.81 9.56
CA ASN A 194 -15.66 -19.22 9.96
C ASN A 194 -15.26 -19.34 11.44
N PRO A 195 -16.22 -19.59 12.35
CA PRO A 195 -15.95 -19.62 13.81
C PRO A 195 -14.99 -20.74 14.24
N ASP A 196 -14.77 -21.77 13.41
CA ASP A 196 -13.80 -22.83 13.70
C ASP A 196 -12.35 -22.34 13.54
N ASN A 197 -12.12 -21.26 12.80
CA ASN A 197 -10.79 -20.82 12.40
C ASN A 197 -10.48 -19.36 12.72
N GLU A 198 -11.49 -18.49 12.82
CA GLU A 198 -11.29 -17.06 13.04
C GLU A 198 -12.38 -16.44 13.92
N ASN A 199 -12.11 -15.26 14.45
CA ASN A 199 -13.09 -14.45 15.15
C ASN A 199 -13.71 -13.42 14.19
N ASP A 200 -14.98 -13.05 14.43
CA ASP A 200 -15.65 -11.93 13.77
C ASP A 200 -14.97 -10.60 14.06
N ASP A 201 -14.55 -10.40 15.30
CA ASP A 201 -13.83 -9.23 15.78
C ASP A 201 -12.33 -9.49 15.80
N GLN A 202 -11.57 -8.67 15.09
CA GLN A 202 -10.12 -8.77 15.02
C GLN A 202 -9.46 -7.44 15.36
N PHE A 203 -8.48 -7.49 16.24
CA PHE A 203 -7.66 -6.35 16.60
C PHE A 203 -6.29 -6.47 15.93
N THR A 204 -5.86 -5.39 15.29
CA THR A 204 -4.55 -5.34 14.63
C THR A 204 -3.80 -4.09 15.05
N LEU A 205 -2.47 -4.18 15.04
CA LEU A 205 -1.58 -3.04 15.17
C LEU A 205 -0.64 -3.03 13.98
N SER A 206 -0.73 -2.01 13.16
CA SER A 206 0.16 -1.84 12.02
C SER A 206 1.21 -0.78 12.30
N ALA A 207 2.39 -0.99 11.71
CA ALA A 207 3.46 -0.02 11.69
C ALA A 207 3.90 0.18 10.23
N GLY A 208 4.14 1.43 9.85
CA GLY A 208 4.62 1.76 8.54
C GLY A 208 5.62 2.91 8.57
N GLY A 209 6.44 3.00 7.54
CA GLY A 209 7.42 4.06 7.45
C GLY A 209 7.86 4.35 6.03
N ARG A 210 8.33 5.58 5.85
CA ARG A 210 8.88 6.08 4.60
C ARG A 210 10.25 6.67 4.86
N LEU A 211 11.25 6.19 4.09
CA LEU A 211 12.59 6.76 4.05
C LEU A 211 12.84 7.37 2.67
N LYS A 212 12.94 8.69 2.61
CA LYS A 212 13.27 9.42 1.38
C LYS A 212 14.74 9.23 1.04
N LEU A 213 15.02 8.60 -0.10
CA LEU A 213 16.37 8.31 -0.60
C LEU A 213 16.89 9.48 -1.44
N THR A 214 16.08 9.99 -2.38
CA THR A 214 16.36 11.15 -3.22
C THR A 214 15.17 12.12 -3.20
N LYS A 215 15.20 13.18 -4.00
CA LYS A 215 14.04 14.11 -4.14
C LYS A 215 12.78 13.39 -4.61
N ARG A 216 12.92 12.32 -5.40
CA ARG A 216 11.82 11.61 -6.09
C ARG A 216 11.70 10.15 -5.72
N LEU A 217 12.68 9.58 -5.02
CA LEU A 217 12.72 8.17 -4.66
C LEU A 217 12.59 8.01 -3.15
N SER A 218 11.67 7.14 -2.72
CA SER A 218 11.49 6.79 -1.31
C SER A 218 11.33 5.29 -1.13
N LEU A 219 11.91 4.75 -0.08
CA LEU A 219 11.70 3.38 0.37
C LEU A 219 10.58 3.38 1.41
N ASN A 220 9.63 2.48 1.27
CA ASN A 220 8.53 2.26 2.20
C ASN A 220 8.61 0.85 2.77
N LEU A 221 8.23 0.73 4.03
CA LEU A 221 8.08 -0.53 4.73
C LEU A 221 6.79 -0.48 5.53
N GLU A 222 6.03 -1.58 5.54
CA GLU A 222 4.85 -1.73 6.39
C GLU A 222 4.74 -3.15 6.93
N TYR A 223 4.22 -3.28 8.13
CA TYR A 223 3.96 -4.53 8.83
C TYR A 223 2.66 -4.43 9.61
N GLY A 224 1.86 -5.49 9.63
CA GLY A 224 0.66 -5.59 10.43
C GLY A 224 0.71 -6.79 11.38
N ALA A 225 0.53 -6.56 12.67
CA ALA A 225 0.34 -7.61 13.67
C ALA A 225 -1.15 -7.82 13.88
N ASN A 226 -1.69 -8.99 13.54
CA ASN A 226 -3.05 -9.39 13.86
C ASN A 226 -3.01 -10.33 15.07
N PHE A 227 -3.66 -9.90 16.17
CA PHE A 227 -3.65 -10.64 17.44
C PHE A 227 -4.64 -11.80 17.47
N ASN A 228 -5.57 -11.85 16.52
CA ASN A 228 -6.64 -12.86 16.43
C ASN A 228 -6.61 -13.64 15.11
N LYS A 229 -5.46 -13.63 14.40
CA LYS A 229 -5.37 -14.26 13.07
C LYS A 229 -5.49 -15.78 13.12
N PRO A 230 -6.12 -16.41 12.11
CA PRO A 230 -6.05 -17.85 11.88
C PRO A 230 -4.60 -18.32 11.72
N SER A 231 -4.33 -19.58 12.11
CA SER A 231 -2.98 -20.15 12.05
C SER A 231 -2.42 -20.31 10.64
N PHE A 232 -3.29 -20.40 9.62
CA PHE A 232 -2.92 -20.56 8.22
C PHE A 232 -2.64 -19.22 7.49
N TYR A 233 -2.91 -18.08 8.13
CA TYR A 233 -2.50 -16.77 7.63
C TYR A 233 -1.26 -16.26 8.36
N ASN A 234 -0.47 -15.46 7.65
CA ASN A 234 0.70 -14.78 8.19
C ASN A 234 0.37 -13.33 8.53
N ASN A 235 1.23 -12.68 9.30
CA ASN A 235 1.19 -11.24 9.44
C ASN A 235 1.68 -10.60 8.13
N PRO A 236 0.97 -9.58 7.60
CA PRO A 236 1.40 -8.90 6.38
C PRO A 236 2.69 -8.12 6.61
N LEU A 237 3.59 -8.24 5.64
CA LEU A 237 4.82 -7.46 5.53
C LEU A 237 5.00 -7.04 4.08
N SER A 238 5.20 -5.75 3.84
CA SER A 238 5.44 -5.22 2.50
C SER A 238 6.63 -4.29 2.46
N VAL A 239 7.33 -4.32 1.34
CA VAL A 239 8.40 -3.38 0.99
C VAL A 239 8.01 -2.70 -0.31
N GLY A 240 8.15 -1.39 -0.38
CA GLY A 240 7.78 -0.60 -1.55
C GLY A 240 8.81 0.46 -1.90
N LEU A 241 8.84 0.83 -3.17
CA LEU A 241 9.67 1.89 -3.69
C LEU A 241 8.76 2.91 -4.40
N ASP A 242 8.70 4.13 -3.87
CA ASP A 242 7.96 5.23 -4.49
C ASP A 242 8.85 5.95 -5.50
N ILE A 243 8.29 6.20 -6.67
CA ILE A 243 8.85 7.05 -7.72
C ILE A 243 7.88 8.21 -7.94
N GLU A 244 8.29 9.41 -7.55
CA GLU A 244 7.47 10.62 -7.63
C GLU A 244 7.77 11.40 -8.90
N THR A 245 6.73 11.72 -9.69
CA THR A 245 6.84 12.55 -10.89
C THR A 245 5.71 13.57 -10.90
N GLY A 246 5.98 14.85 -10.64
CA GLY A 246 4.98 15.92 -10.72
C GLY A 246 3.63 15.57 -10.09
N GLY A 247 2.63 15.24 -10.89
CA GLY A 247 1.27 14.87 -10.46
C GLY A 247 1.02 13.36 -10.24
N HIS A 248 2.07 12.50 -10.30
CA HIS A 248 1.93 11.06 -10.16
C HIS A 248 2.84 10.51 -9.07
N VAL A 249 2.37 9.47 -8.38
CA VAL A 249 3.21 8.59 -7.55
C VAL A 249 3.05 7.18 -8.09
N PHE A 250 4.16 6.57 -8.49
CA PHE A 250 4.25 5.17 -8.87
C PHE A 250 4.98 4.41 -7.77
N GLN A 251 4.36 3.34 -7.26
CA GLN A 251 4.95 2.49 -6.22
C GLN A 251 5.20 1.10 -6.79
N LEU A 252 6.43 0.60 -6.70
CA LEU A 252 6.76 -0.81 -6.89
C LEU A 252 6.68 -1.53 -5.56
N ILE A 253 6.14 -2.74 -5.52
CA ILE A 253 5.73 -3.38 -4.28
C ILE A 253 6.11 -4.86 -4.27
N PHE A 254 6.64 -5.32 -3.13
CA PHE A 254 6.76 -6.72 -2.77
C PHE A 254 6.02 -6.94 -1.44
N THR A 255 5.14 -7.92 -1.38
CA THR A 255 4.25 -8.16 -0.24
C THR A 255 3.91 -9.64 -0.11
N ASN A 256 3.61 -10.12 1.09
CA ASN A 256 3.05 -11.46 1.30
C ASN A 256 1.50 -11.48 1.34
N SER A 257 0.85 -10.35 0.99
CA SER A 257 -0.61 -10.27 0.86
C SER A 257 -1.01 -9.82 -0.54
N GLN A 258 -1.79 -10.62 -1.25
CA GLN A 258 -2.36 -10.26 -2.56
C GLN A 258 -3.55 -9.30 -2.41
N SER A 259 -4.16 -9.23 -1.23
CA SER A 259 -5.28 -8.32 -0.97
C SER A 259 -4.84 -6.85 -0.97
N MET A 260 -5.68 -6.00 -1.56
CA MET A 260 -5.50 -4.55 -1.62
C MET A 260 -6.59 -3.80 -0.83
N THR A 261 -7.52 -4.51 -0.15
CA THR A 261 -8.36 -3.93 0.90
C THR A 261 -7.61 -3.96 2.22
N GLU A 262 -7.87 -3.01 3.11
CA GLU A 262 -7.28 -3.00 4.45
C GLU A 262 -7.67 -4.27 5.24
N SER A 263 -8.95 -4.68 5.16
CA SER A 263 -9.44 -5.90 5.83
C SER A 263 -8.66 -7.13 5.39
N GLY A 264 -8.59 -7.36 4.08
CA GLY A 264 -7.91 -8.53 3.54
C GLY A 264 -6.40 -8.48 3.73
N TYR A 265 -5.79 -7.30 3.63
CA TYR A 265 -4.35 -7.12 3.90
C TYR A 265 -4.01 -7.52 5.34
N LEU A 266 -4.75 -7.00 6.31
CA LEU A 266 -4.46 -7.19 7.74
C LEU A 266 -4.87 -8.57 8.28
N THR A 267 -5.83 -9.25 7.62
CA THR A 267 -6.39 -10.49 8.17
C THR A 267 -6.12 -11.74 7.33
N ASN A 268 -5.78 -11.60 6.03
CA ASN A 268 -5.75 -12.72 5.08
C ASN A 268 -4.44 -12.79 4.29
N ALA A 269 -3.30 -12.40 4.88
CA ALA A 269 -2.00 -12.52 4.22
C ALA A 269 -1.58 -14.00 4.11
N ALA A 270 -1.71 -14.56 2.90
CA ALA A 270 -1.49 -15.98 2.64
C ALA A 270 -0.03 -16.33 2.34
N GLY A 271 0.76 -15.40 1.83
CA GLY A 271 2.16 -15.62 1.48
C GLY A 271 3.07 -15.75 2.69
N ASP A 272 4.23 -16.38 2.48
CA ASP A 272 5.25 -16.60 3.50
C ASP A 272 6.63 -16.21 2.96
N TRP A 273 7.17 -15.11 3.47
CA TRP A 273 8.48 -14.59 3.06
C TRP A 273 9.60 -15.62 3.29
N GLY A 274 9.51 -16.42 4.37
CA GLY A 274 10.49 -17.45 4.69
C GLY A 274 10.52 -18.62 3.69
N LYS A 275 9.42 -18.80 2.94
CA LYS A 275 9.25 -19.83 1.91
C LYS A 275 9.35 -19.29 0.48
N GLY A 276 9.72 -18.01 0.32
CA GLY A 276 9.74 -17.36 -0.99
C GLY A 276 8.35 -17.18 -1.62
N ASP A 277 7.30 -17.21 -0.81
CA ASP A 277 5.92 -17.04 -1.24
C ASP A 277 5.49 -15.59 -0.98
N PHE A 278 5.72 -14.75 -1.95
CA PHE A 278 5.36 -13.34 -1.94
C PHE A 278 4.90 -12.88 -3.33
N PHE A 279 4.30 -11.73 -3.39
CA PHE A 279 3.66 -11.16 -4.57
C PHE A 279 4.37 -9.88 -4.99
N PHE A 280 4.59 -9.72 -6.28
CA PHE A 280 4.95 -8.45 -6.87
C PHE A 280 3.71 -7.63 -7.18
N GLY A 281 3.83 -6.31 -7.16
CA GLY A 281 2.73 -5.42 -7.51
C GLY A 281 3.15 -3.98 -7.71
N PHE A 282 2.18 -3.15 -8.04
CA PHE A 282 2.37 -1.71 -8.12
C PHE A 282 1.10 -0.94 -7.75
N ASN A 283 1.27 0.30 -7.34
CA ASN A 283 0.19 1.29 -7.25
C ASN A 283 0.54 2.49 -8.13
N LEU A 284 -0.48 3.05 -8.77
CA LEU A 284 -0.40 4.29 -9.53
C LEU A 284 -1.44 5.27 -8.97
N TYR A 285 -0.99 6.44 -8.54
CA TYR A 285 -1.84 7.54 -8.10
C TYR A 285 -1.70 8.70 -9.09
N ARG A 286 -2.83 9.22 -9.55
CA ARG A 286 -2.88 10.44 -10.35
C ARG A 286 -3.85 11.43 -9.73
N VAL A 287 -3.39 12.66 -9.50
CA VAL A 287 -4.21 13.76 -9.00
C VAL A 287 -4.72 14.64 -10.15
N PHE A 288 -5.96 15.11 -10.02
CA PHE A 288 -6.66 16.00 -10.94
C PHE A 288 -7.20 17.21 -10.19
#